data_eb2d0f81d96d0408ab47945973b71bef
#
_entry.id   eb2d0f81d96d0408ab47945973b71bef
#
_cell.length_a   1.000
_cell.length_b   1.000
_cell.length_c   1.000
_cell.angle_alpha   90.00
_cell.angle_beta   90.00
_cell.angle_gamma   90.00
#
_symmetry.space_group_name_H-M   'P 1'
#
loop_
_entity.id
_entity.type
_entity.pdbx_description
1 polymer ?
#
loop_
_entity_poly.entity_id
_entity_poly.type
_entity_poly.pdbx_seq_one_letter_code
_entity_poly.pdbx_strand_id
1 'polypeptide(L)'
;MAQTTTVNAHDAMPELAPELAAYYSNNRLMWKNVLLIMLANVGWTISFAFLGPLMLLRLNRLGVNEGTLGLLGSSNLWVVSFLVMYFSWKSDHCTSRWGRRLPFLFMSVPFIILSISLFPFFVWVPMLITLTIVQMLATDVKASTFPLLNIDCVRKDVLARMGSINAIACGLVAFVGVRYGVRLADVAEWLPYILGSGILCITTYAATFIKEPPIHNPTSETFKPWSALKVGWSDKRNIIMMLGVGTIHAFMCMYGTWVWLYAKNDLHIERADCANALSWSALIGVVLAYPIGWAIDKLGSYKIVSVFWVLQMIGFIYAMQVNSVNGLIILSILVCCAGPFYAGADMLVFKTCHPAVVGSMTSSNSFLRNMNIGTIVFISGYMIQHTHNYKAAFILGICVSTFGLIMFWIYRYLMARPKEIPDIVLEVIEPEKGDECGQNA
;
A
#
# COMPACT_ATOMS: atom_id res chain seq x y z
N MET A 1 17.85 -28.95 29.13
CA MET A 1 17.05 -27.93 29.84
C MET A 1 17.62 -26.58 29.48
N ALA A 2 17.06 -25.90 28.50
CA ALA A 2 17.46 -24.56 28.13
C ALA A 2 16.56 -23.60 28.93
N GLN A 3 17.17 -22.80 29.78
CA GLN A 3 16.50 -21.71 30.49
C GLN A 3 16.07 -20.67 29.48
N THR A 4 14.78 -20.60 29.16
CA THR A 4 14.14 -19.49 28.48
C THR A 4 14.13 -18.30 29.45
N THR A 5 15.11 -17.44 29.35
CA THR A 5 15.07 -16.10 29.94
C THR A 5 13.97 -15.32 29.26
N THR A 6 12.79 -15.31 29.87
CA THR A 6 11.74 -14.34 29.55
C THR A 6 12.24 -12.97 29.95
N VAL A 7 12.81 -12.23 29.01
CA VAL A 7 13.04 -10.79 29.15
C VAL A 7 11.65 -10.16 29.26
N ASN A 8 11.31 -9.69 30.44
CA ASN A 8 10.09 -8.92 30.69
C ASN A 8 10.13 -7.67 29.80
N ALA A 9 9.27 -7.61 28.82
CA ALA A 9 9.13 -6.48 27.90
C ALA A 9 8.68 -5.17 28.61
N HIS A 10 8.54 -5.19 29.92
CA HIS A 10 8.16 -4.04 30.73
C HIS A 10 9.36 -3.19 31.21
N ASP A 11 10.59 -3.69 31.15
CA ASP A 11 11.73 -3.07 31.85
C ASP A 11 12.64 -2.18 30.97
N ALA A 12 12.26 -1.90 29.72
CA ALA A 12 13.07 -1.07 28.83
C ALA A 12 12.25 -0.11 27.95
N MET A 13 11.25 0.58 28.53
CA MET A 13 10.77 1.81 27.87
C MET A 13 11.66 2.96 28.38
N PRO A 14 12.45 3.62 27.49
CA PRO A 14 13.09 4.87 27.88
C PRO A 14 12.02 5.82 28.38
N GLU A 15 12.25 6.51 29.50
CA GLU A 15 11.33 7.51 30.05
C GLU A 15 10.97 8.48 28.94
N LEU A 16 9.71 8.44 28.51
CA LEU A 16 9.19 9.36 27.51
C LEU A 16 9.36 10.77 28.05
N ALA A 17 9.91 11.66 27.22
CA ALA A 17 9.98 13.08 27.57
C ALA A 17 8.63 13.58 28.12
N PRO A 18 8.61 14.38 29.20
CA PRO A 18 7.39 14.75 29.92
C PRO A 18 6.27 15.30 29.00
N GLU A 19 6.64 16.07 27.99
CA GLU A 19 5.71 16.64 27.01
C GLU A 19 5.06 15.56 26.13
N LEU A 20 5.81 14.54 25.74
CA LEU A 20 5.34 13.42 24.94
C LEU A 20 4.42 12.51 25.78
N ALA A 21 4.77 12.31 27.06
CA ALA A 21 3.92 11.60 28.02
C ALA A 21 2.58 12.33 28.22
N ALA A 22 2.60 13.66 28.38
CA ALA A 22 1.43 14.50 28.50
C ALA A 22 0.54 14.45 27.22
N TYR A 23 1.16 14.44 26.06
CA TYR A 23 0.43 14.28 24.78
C TYR A 23 -0.34 12.96 24.72
N TYR A 24 0.33 11.82 24.98
CA TYR A 24 -0.28 10.49 24.91
C TYR A 24 -1.23 10.18 26.07
N SER A 25 -1.14 10.87 27.20
CA SER A 25 -2.10 10.74 28.31
C SER A 25 -3.44 11.43 28.02
N ASN A 26 -3.49 12.37 27.05
CA ASN A 26 -4.71 13.08 26.69
C ASN A 26 -5.60 12.24 25.77
N ASN A 27 -6.46 11.41 26.35
CA ASN A 27 -7.37 10.54 25.61
C ASN A 27 -8.31 11.31 24.65
N ARG A 28 -8.78 12.52 25.02
CA ARG A 28 -9.67 13.32 24.16
C ARG A 28 -8.94 13.79 22.90
N LEU A 29 -7.71 14.24 23.04
CA LEU A 29 -6.89 14.65 21.90
C LEU A 29 -6.58 13.44 20.98
N MET A 30 -6.21 12.31 21.57
CA MET A 30 -5.92 11.07 20.84
C MET A 30 -7.13 10.63 19.99
N TRP A 31 -8.34 10.52 20.60
CA TRP A 31 -9.53 10.09 19.86
C TRP A 31 -9.97 11.12 18.80
N LYS A 32 -9.78 12.42 19.06
CA LYS A 32 -9.98 13.46 18.05
C LYS A 32 -9.05 13.23 16.85
N ASN A 33 -7.75 13.01 17.07
CA ASN A 33 -6.79 12.76 16.01
C ASN A 33 -7.14 11.47 15.24
N VAL A 34 -7.49 10.40 15.95
CA VAL A 34 -7.94 9.12 15.33
C VAL A 34 -9.12 9.37 14.38
N LEU A 35 -10.14 10.10 14.83
CA LEU A 35 -11.32 10.41 14.01
C LEU A 35 -10.96 11.22 12.76
N LEU A 36 -10.11 12.24 12.90
CA LEU A 36 -9.68 13.08 11.78
C LEU A 36 -8.83 12.30 10.76
N ILE A 37 -7.95 11.44 11.24
CA ILE A 37 -7.13 10.55 10.39
C ILE A 37 -8.04 9.56 9.65
N MET A 38 -8.99 8.94 10.34
CA MET A 38 -9.97 8.05 9.72
C MET A 38 -10.79 8.75 8.66
N LEU A 39 -11.27 9.97 8.94
CA LEU A 39 -12.03 10.78 7.99
C LEU A 39 -11.22 11.07 6.72
N ALA A 40 -9.94 11.42 6.86
CA ALA A 40 -9.05 11.63 5.71
C ALA A 40 -8.81 10.33 4.91
N ASN A 41 -8.67 9.18 5.57
CA ASN A 41 -8.55 7.88 4.89
C ASN A 41 -9.85 7.49 4.16
N VAL A 42 -10.99 7.67 4.79
CA VAL A 42 -12.31 7.41 4.20
C VAL A 42 -12.53 8.29 2.97
N GLY A 43 -12.26 9.61 3.07
CA GLY A 43 -12.37 10.51 1.94
C GLY A 43 -11.45 10.16 0.78
N TRP A 44 -10.24 9.73 1.08
CA TRP A 44 -9.30 9.21 0.09
C TRP A 44 -9.84 7.95 -0.57
N THR A 45 -10.26 6.98 0.22
CA THR A 45 -10.72 5.67 -0.27
C THR A 45 -11.96 5.81 -1.14
N ILE A 46 -12.98 6.57 -0.72
CA ILE A 46 -14.19 6.74 -1.51
C ILE A 46 -13.91 7.45 -2.83
N SER A 47 -13.06 8.50 -2.83
CA SER A 47 -12.72 9.24 -4.04
C SER A 47 -12.00 8.35 -5.05
N PHE A 48 -10.96 7.63 -4.62
CA PHE A 48 -10.18 6.78 -5.53
C PHE A 48 -10.87 5.48 -5.93
N ALA A 49 -11.86 5.01 -5.16
CA ALA A 49 -12.64 3.81 -5.50
C ALA A 49 -13.35 3.92 -6.87
N PHE A 50 -13.81 5.11 -7.26
CA PHE A 50 -14.43 5.32 -8.56
C PHE A 50 -13.60 6.15 -9.54
N LEU A 51 -12.74 7.05 -9.08
CA LEU A 51 -11.92 7.88 -9.95
C LEU A 51 -10.85 7.08 -10.70
N GLY A 52 -10.17 6.15 -10.03
CA GLY A 52 -9.15 5.31 -10.66
C GLY A 52 -9.67 4.58 -11.90
N PRO A 53 -10.75 3.78 -11.80
CA PRO A 53 -11.37 3.15 -12.95
C PRO A 53 -11.83 4.12 -14.04
N LEU A 54 -12.45 5.24 -13.68
CA LEU A 54 -12.97 6.21 -14.64
C LEU A 54 -11.85 6.90 -15.44
N MET A 55 -10.74 7.23 -14.79
CA MET A 55 -9.57 7.81 -15.46
C MET A 55 -8.98 6.83 -16.48
N LEU A 56 -8.82 5.56 -16.08
CA LEU A 56 -8.32 4.50 -16.96
C LEU A 56 -9.22 4.27 -18.17
N LEU A 57 -10.53 4.14 -17.94
CA LEU A 57 -11.54 3.94 -19.01
C LEU A 57 -11.60 5.12 -19.97
N ARG A 58 -11.43 6.37 -19.46
CA ARG A 58 -11.40 7.57 -20.29
C ARG A 58 -10.16 7.61 -21.17
N LEU A 59 -8.96 7.35 -20.61
CA LEU A 59 -7.72 7.31 -21.39
C LEU A 59 -7.81 6.25 -22.52
N ASN A 60 -8.29 5.05 -22.19
CA ASN A 60 -8.49 4.00 -23.20
C ASN A 60 -9.50 4.41 -24.29
N ARG A 61 -10.62 5.08 -23.91
CA ARG A 61 -11.61 5.58 -24.87
C ARG A 61 -11.03 6.64 -25.82
N LEU A 62 -10.06 7.43 -25.37
CA LEU A 62 -9.36 8.44 -26.17
C LEU A 62 -8.19 7.85 -27.00
N GLY A 63 -8.08 6.52 -27.07
CA GLY A 63 -7.12 5.83 -27.92
C GLY A 63 -5.75 5.60 -27.32
N VAL A 64 -5.58 5.80 -25.99
CA VAL A 64 -4.34 5.42 -25.30
C VAL A 64 -4.30 3.89 -25.24
N ASN A 65 -3.26 3.30 -25.85
CA ASN A 65 -3.09 1.86 -25.89
C ASN A 65 -2.69 1.27 -24.52
N GLU A 66 -2.89 -0.03 -24.36
CA GLU A 66 -2.66 -0.75 -23.10
C GLU A 66 -1.19 -0.74 -22.69
N GLY A 67 -0.25 -0.76 -23.62
CA GLY A 67 1.18 -0.62 -23.33
C GLY A 67 1.52 0.72 -22.69
N THR A 68 0.94 1.82 -23.19
CA THR A 68 1.11 3.17 -22.59
C THR A 68 0.42 3.27 -21.23
N LEU A 69 -0.77 2.68 -21.06
CA LEU A 69 -1.46 2.61 -19.76
C LEU A 69 -0.64 1.81 -18.75
N GLY A 70 -0.08 0.67 -19.17
CA GLY A 70 0.83 -0.13 -18.36
C GLY A 70 2.11 0.64 -17.99
N LEU A 71 2.70 1.39 -18.94
CA LEU A 71 3.86 2.23 -18.69
C LEU A 71 3.56 3.36 -17.68
N LEU A 72 2.42 4.03 -17.80
CA LEU A 72 1.99 5.05 -16.84
C LEU A 72 1.87 4.49 -15.43
N GLY A 73 1.15 3.38 -15.24
CA GLY A 73 1.04 2.72 -13.95
C GLY A 73 2.38 2.25 -13.39
N SER A 74 3.25 1.73 -14.25
CA SER A 74 4.57 1.21 -13.88
C SER A 74 5.55 2.32 -13.52
N SER A 75 5.62 3.39 -14.31
CA SER A 75 6.51 4.52 -14.05
C SER A 75 6.24 5.16 -12.70
N ASN A 76 4.97 5.26 -12.33
CA ASN A 76 4.60 5.71 -10.99
C ASN A 76 5.20 4.81 -9.90
N LEU A 77 5.05 3.49 -10.01
CA LEU A 77 5.55 2.53 -9.02
C LEU A 77 7.08 2.53 -8.92
N TRP A 78 7.78 2.71 -10.04
CA TRP A 78 9.24 2.84 -10.02
C TRP A 78 9.69 4.14 -9.36
N VAL A 79 9.04 5.26 -9.68
CA VAL A 79 9.37 6.58 -9.11
C VAL A 79 9.01 6.63 -7.63
N VAL A 80 7.85 6.08 -7.22
CA VAL A 80 7.41 6.07 -5.80
C VAL A 80 8.41 5.35 -4.90
N SER A 81 9.08 4.32 -5.41
CA SER A 81 10.10 3.59 -4.64
C SER A 81 11.20 4.51 -4.08
N PHE A 82 11.61 5.51 -4.84
CA PHE A 82 12.59 6.50 -4.41
C PHE A 82 11.94 7.64 -3.62
N LEU A 83 10.79 8.12 -4.07
CA LEU A 83 10.08 9.24 -3.43
C LEU A 83 9.66 8.91 -1.99
N VAL A 84 9.17 7.70 -1.74
CA VAL A 84 8.78 7.27 -0.39
C VAL A 84 9.96 7.35 0.56
N MET A 85 11.13 6.86 0.20
CA MET A 85 12.32 6.94 1.04
C MET A 85 12.74 8.40 1.31
N TYR A 86 12.76 9.23 0.26
CA TYR A 86 13.14 10.63 0.38
C TYR A 86 12.16 11.44 1.24
N PHE A 87 10.85 11.35 0.96
CA PHE A 87 9.85 12.14 1.67
C PHE A 87 9.61 11.63 3.10
N SER A 88 9.75 10.33 3.37
CA SER A 88 9.73 9.81 4.73
C SER A 88 10.88 10.41 5.53
N TRP A 89 12.12 10.34 5.03
CA TRP A 89 13.28 10.95 5.67
C TRP A 89 13.11 12.48 5.83
N LYS A 90 12.72 13.18 4.75
CA LYS A 90 12.52 14.63 4.77
C LYS A 90 11.47 15.04 5.81
N SER A 91 10.41 14.26 5.96
CA SER A 91 9.37 14.55 6.94
C SER A 91 9.82 14.31 8.37
N ASP A 92 10.74 13.37 8.61
CA ASP A 92 11.34 13.16 9.94
C ASP A 92 12.19 14.36 10.39
N HIS A 93 12.80 15.08 9.43
CA HIS A 93 13.64 16.26 9.67
C HIS A 93 12.92 17.59 9.51
N CYS A 94 11.60 17.58 9.30
CA CYS A 94 10.81 18.80 9.12
C CYS A 94 10.47 19.44 10.48
N THR A 95 10.78 20.73 10.65
CA THR A 95 10.54 21.51 11.88
C THR A 95 9.46 22.57 11.68
N SER A 96 8.39 22.24 10.95
CA SER A 96 7.32 23.20 10.67
C SER A 96 6.43 23.46 11.91
N ARG A 97 5.90 24.70 12.00
CA ARG A 97 4.88 25.06 13.01
C ARG A 97 3.58 24.24 12.96
N TRP A 98 3.32 23.57 11.83
CA TRP A 98 2.14 22.71 11.63
C TRP A 98 2.40 21.25 11.97
N GLY A 99 3.60 20.90 12.43
CA GLY A 99 4.07 19.56 12.64
C GLY A 99 5.08 19.13 11.58
N ARG A 100 5.51 17.88 11.64
CA ARG A 100 6.51 17.35 10.71
C ARG A 100 5.90 16.66 9.47
N ARG A 101 4.70 16.09 9.59
CA ARG A 101 4.03 15.32 8.52
C ARG A 101 2.98 16.12 7.75
N LEU A 102 2.19 16.94 8.46
CA LEU A 102 1.10 17.74 7.87
C LEU A 102 1.52 18.66 6.73
N PRO A 103 2.69 19.34 6.75
CA PRO A 103 3.10 20.20 5.63
C PRO A 103 3.15 19.48 4.28
N PHE A 104 3.56 18.20 4.26
CA PHE A 104 3.63 17.40 3.04
C PHE A 104 2.24 17.04 2.52
N LEU A 105 1.28 16.83 3.43
CA LEU A 105 -0.13 16.62 3.07
C LEU A 105 -0.70 17.89 2.42
N PHE A 106 -0.47 19.05 3.02
CA PHE A 106 -0.94 20.34 2.48
C PHE A 106 -0.28 20.71 1.15
N MET A 107 0.95 20.33 0.95
CA MET A 107 1.64 20.53 -0.32
C MET A 107 1.07 19.62 -1.42
N SER A 108 0.81 18.34 -1.12
CA SER A 108 0.46 17.35 -2.14
C SER A 108 -1.02 17.38 -2.54
N VAL A 109 -1.93 17.52 -1.58
CA VAL A 109 -3.39 17.36 -1.84
C VAL A 109 -3.96 18.40 -2.81
N PRO A 110 -3.58 19.69 -2.81
CA PRO A 110 -4.05 20.65 -3.80
C PRO A 110 -3.73 20.24 -5.25
N PHE A 111 -2.55 19.65 -5.51
CA PHE A 111 -2.19 19.15 -6.83
C PHE A 111 -3.03 17.95 -7.23
N ILE A 112 -3.36 17.06 -6.28
CA ILE A 112 -4.25 15.93 -6.54
C ILE A 112 -5.64 16.42 -6.90
N ILE A 113 -6.21 17.34 -6.09
CA ILE A 113 -7.54 17.90 -6.31
C ILE A 113 -7.62 18.60 -7.66
N LEU A 114 -6.64 19.45 -7.97
CA LEU A 114 -6.59 20.21 -9.23
C LEU A 114 -6.50 19.25 -10.42
N SER A 115 -5.61 18.28 -10.39
CA SER A 115 -5.43 17.30 -11.47
C SER A 115 -6.71 16.51 -11.71
N ILE A 116 -7.37 16.02 -10.65
CA ILE A 116 -8.62 15.26 -10.76
C ILE A 116 -9.74 16.15 -11.30
N SER A 117 -9.91 17.36 -10.76
CA SER A 117 -10.99 18.26 -11.15
C SER A 117 -10.90 18.72 -12.60
N LEU A 118 -9.68 18.91 -13.10
CA LEU A 118 -9.45 19.33 -14.49
C LEU A 118 -9.55 18.17 -15.48
N PHE A 119 -9.33 16.92 -15.03
CA PHE A 119 -9.25 15.76 -15.91
C PHE A 119 -10.44 15.58 -16.87
N PRO A 120 -11.72 15.75 -16.48
CA PRO A 120 -12.86 15.56 -17.37
C PRO A 120 -13.03 16.62 -18.44
N PHE A 121 -12.39 17.78 -18.31
CA PHE A 121 -12.57 18.90 -19.24
C PHE A 121 -11.58 18.91 -20.41
N PHE A 122 -10.54 18.07 -20.36
CA PHE A 122 -9.59 17.93 -21.43
C PHE A 122 -9.84 16.69 -22.27
N VAL A 123 -9.60 16.82 -23.60
CA VAL A 123 -9.64 15.74 -24.58
C VAL A 123 -8.25 15.45 -25.16
N TRP A 124 -7.35 16.41 -25.01
CA TRP A 124 -5.97 16.29 -25.50
C TRP A 124 -5.16 15.32 -24.63
N VAL A 125 -4.80 14.16 -25.21
CA VAL A 125 -4.18 13.04 -24.52
C VAL A 125 -2.89 13.43 -23.79
N PRO A 126 -1.93 14.20 -24.34
CA PRO A 126 -0.73 14.61 -23.61
C PRO A 126 -1.04 15.39 -22.32
N MET A 127 -2.09 16.23 -22.32
CA MET A 127 -2.50 16.96 -21.11
C MET A 127 -3.07 16.01 -20.07
N LEU A 128 -3.87 15.02 -20.46
CA LEU A 128 -4.41 14.01 -19.57
C LEU A 128 -3.30 13.15 -18.95
N ILE A 129 -2.29 12.77 -19.73
CA ILE A 129 -1.10 12.06 -19.24
C ILE A 129 -0.36 12.93 -18.22
N THR A 130 -0.16 14.21 -18.51
CA THR A 130 0.50 15.16 -17.60
C THR A 130 -0.28 15.28 -16.28
N LEU A 131 -1.61 15.46 -16.34
CA LEU A 131 -2.47 15.51 -15.14
C LEU A 131 -2.38 14.21 -14.34
N THR A 132 -2.36 13.05 -15.02
CA THR A 132 -2.18 11.76 -14.36
C THR A 132 -0.84 11.66 -13.64
N ILE A 133 0.26 12.07 -14.30
CA ILE A 133 1.60 12.06 -13.69
C ILE A 133 1.66 13.00 -12.46
N VAL A 134 1.14 14.22 -12.58
CA VAL A 134 1.10 15.17 -11.46
C VAL A 134 0.30 14.62 -10.29
N GLN A 135 -0.87 14.04 -10.57
CA GLN A 135 -1.72 13.40 -9.58
C GLN A 135 -1.00 12.23 -8.89
N MET A 136 -0.32 11.37 -9.65
CA MET A 136 0.44 10.24 -9.15
C MET A 136 1.59 10.68 -8.23
N LEU A 137 2.45 11.61 -8.69
CA LEU A 137 3.56 12.13 -7.90
C LEU A 137 3.08 12.79 -6.59
N ALA A 138 2.01 13.57 -6.64
CA ALA A 138 1.42 14.18 -5.46
C ALA A 138 0.84 13.11 -4.51
N THR A 139 0.24 12.04 -5.05
CA THR A 139 -0.25 10.88 -4.28
C THR A 139 0.90 10.19 -3.54
N ASP A 140 2.06 10.05 -4.17
CA ASP A 140 3.23 9.40 -3.60
C ASP A 140 3.81 10.18 -2.42
N VAL A 141 3.83 11.53 -2.51
CA VAL A 141 4.20 12.38 -1.37
C VAL A 141 3.27 12.16 -0.19
N LYS A 142 1.96 12.12 -0.43
CA LYS A 142 0.98 11.79 0.63
C LYS A 142 1.18 10.37 1.16
N ALA A 143 1.35 9.39 0.29
CA ALA A 143 1.48 7.99 0.67
C ALA A 143 2.75 7.71 1.49
N SER A 144 3.81 8.51 1.33
CA SER A 144 5.03 8.39 2.10
C SER A 144 4.94 8.98 3.51
N THR A 145 4.07 9.96 3.74
CA THR A 145 4.03 10.73 5.00
C THR A 145 2.79 10.42 5.84
N PHE A 146 1.64 10.19 5.22
CA PHE A 146 0.38 10.02 5.93
C PHE A 146 0.28 8.75 6.79
N PRO A 147 0.79 7.57 6.40
CA PRO A 147 0.82 6.39 7.26
C PRO A 147 1.68 6.60 8.52
N LEU A 148 2.77 7.37 8.39
CA LEU A 148 3.63 7.71 9.51
C LEU A 148 2.91 8.64 10.51
N LEU A 149 2.04 9.52 10.03
CA LEU A 149 1.19 10.36 10.89
C LEU A 149 0.29 9.51 11.81
N ASN A 150 -0.22 8.37 11.31
CA ASN A 150 -1.00 7.44 12.12
C ASN A 150 -0.17 6.88 13.28
N ILE A 151 1.07 6.49 13.01
CA ILE A 151 1.97 5.93 14.01
C ILE A 151 2.37 6.98 15.04
N ASP A 152 2.61 8.21 14.60
CA ASP A 152 3.03 9.31 15.46
C ASP A 152 1.91 9.82 16.38
N CYS A 153 0.67 9.88 15.89
CA CYS A 153 -0.46 10.48 16.61
C CYS A 153 -1.24 9.51 17.50
N VAL A 154 -1.02 8.20 17.35
CA VAL A 154 -1.82 7.18 18.03
C VAL A 154 -0.95 6.35 18.95
N ARG A 155 -1.43 6.10 20.18
CA ARG A 155 -0.74 5.21 21.13
C ARG A 155 -0.61 3.80 20.55
N LYS A 156 0.52 3.16 20.83
CA LYS A 156 0.84 1.81 20.33
C LYS A 156 -0.18 0.75 20.76
N ASP A 157 -0.76 0.87 21.96
CA ASP A 157 -1.76 -0.06 22.51
C ASP A 157 -3.11 -0.03 21.79
N VAL A 158 -3.47 1.09 21.13
CA VAL A 158 -4.72 1.25 20.35
C VAL A 158 -4.50 1.25 18.84
N LEU A 159 -3.27 1.30 18.36
CA LEU A 159 -2.95 1.41 16.94
C LEU A 159 -3.54 0.26 16.10
N ALA A 160 -3.45 -0.97 16.59
CA ALA A 160 -4.03 -2.14 15.91
C ALA A 160 -5.56 -2.06 15.81
N ARG A 161 -6.24 -1.65 16.91
CA ARG A 161 -7.70 -1.49 16.92
C ARG A 161 -8.14 -0.39 15.97
N MET A 162 -7.43 0.76 15.98
CA MET A 162 -7.67 1.84 15.03
C MET A 162 -7.49 1.37 13.58
N GLY A 163 -6.42 0.63 13.30
CA GLY A 163 -6.17 0.06 11.98
C GLY A 163 -7.31 -0.82 11.50
N SER A 164 -7.86 -1.69 12.37
CA SER A 164 -8.98 -2.55 12.05
C SER A 164 -10.26 -1.77 11.77
N ILE A 165 -10.61 -0.79 12.61
CA ILE A 165 -11.80 0.06 12.42
C ILE A 165 -11.66 0.87 11.12
N ASN A 166 -10.47 1.44 10.87
CA ASN A 166 -10.20 2.16 9.63
C ASN A 166 -10.34 1.26 8.39
N ALA A 167 -9.84 0.03 8.44
CA ALA A 167 -9.97 -0.92 7.33
C ALA A 167 -11.44 -1.28 7.05
N ILE A 168 -12.26 -1.49 8.08
CA ILE A 168 -13.70 -1.71 7.95
C ILE A 168 -14.38 -0.49 7.32
N ALA A 169 -14.12 0.72 7.85
CA ALA A 169 -14.71 1.94 7.33
C ALA A 169 -14.30 2.17 5.85
N CYS A 170 -13.02 2.04 5.52
CA CYS A 170 -12.52 2.16 4.15
C CYS A 170 -13.12 1.10 3.22
N GLY A 171 -13.26 -0.15 3.66
CA GLY A 171 -13.88 -1.20 2.84
C GLY A 171 -15.37 -0.93 2.54
N LEU A 172 -16.13 -0.47 3.53
CA LEU A 172 -17.53 -0.11 3.34
C LEU A 172 -17.70 1.08 2.38
N VAL A 173 -16.90 2.12 2.53
CA VAL A 173 -16.98 3.28 1.62
C VAL A 173 -16.42 2.97 0.23
N ALA A 174 -15.46 2.05 0.11
CA ALA A 174 -15.01 1.55 -1.18
C ALA A 174 -16.13 0.80 -1.92
N PHE A 175 -16.89 -0.04 -1.21
CA PHE A 175 -18.07 -0.70 -1.76
C PHE A 175 -19.07 0.32 -2.33
N VAL A 176 -19.42 1.33 -1.53
CA VAL A 176 -20.34 2.40 -1.95
C VAL A 176 -19.76 3.20 -3.11
N GLY A 177 -18.49 3.60 -3.02
CA GLY A 177 -17.80 4.38 -4.03
C GLY A 177 -17.75 3.68 -5.38
N VAL A 178 -17.35 2.41 -5.44
CA VAL A 178 -17.32 1.64 -6.68
C VAL A 178 -18.74 1.48 -7.24
N ARG A 179 -19.68 1.05 -6.41
CA ARG A 179 -21.04 0.69 -6.85
C ARG A 179 -21.84 1.88 -7.38
N TYR A 180 -21.75 3.02 -6.72
CA TYR A 180 -22.56 4.20 -7.04
C TYR A 180 -21.72 5.31 -7.69
N GLY A 181 -20.47 5.50 -7.28
CA GLY A 181 -19.63 6.58 -7.80
C GLY A 181 -19.32 6.44 -9.28
N VAL A 182 -19.11 5.21 -9.77
CA VAL A 182 -18.89 4.95 -11.21
C VAL A 182 -20.14 5.29 -12.04
N ARG A 183 -21.34 5.02 -11.51
CA ARG A 183 -22.62 5.33 -12.18
C ARG A 183 -22.90 6.82 -12.31
N LEU A 184 -22.32 7.66 -11.46
CA LEU A 184 -22.45 9.11 -11.59
C LEU A 184 -21.95 9.63 -12.94
N ALA A 185 -20.99 8.93 -13.55
CA ALA A 185 -20.52 9.28 -14.89
C ALA A 185 -21.53 8.99 -16.01
N ASP A 186 -22.60 8.23 -15.73
CA ASP A 186 -23.72 8.02 -16.67
C ASP A 186 -24.67 9.22 -16.66
N VAL A 187 -24.74 9.96 -15.54
CA VAL A 187 -25.51 11.21 -15.41
C VAL A 187 -24.76 12.35 -16.09
N ALA A 188 -23.50 12.54 -15.72
CA ALA A 188 -22.60 13.52 -16.34
C ALA A 188 -21.15 13.07 -16.16
N GLU A 189 -20.35 13.06 -17.22
CA GLU A 189 -18.99 12.55 -17.20
C GLU A 189 -18.07 13.27 -16.23
N TRP A 190 -18.28 14.57 -16.02
CA TRP A 190 -17.50 15.39 -15.09
C TRP A 190 -17.89 15.22 -13.60
N LEU A 191 -19.11 14.77 -13.33
CA LEU A 191 -19.72 14.76 -12.00
C LEU A 191 -18.91 13.94 -10.96
N PRO A 192 -18.48 12.70 -11.23
CA PRO A 192 -17.71 11.93 -10.26
C PRO A 192 -16.35 12.59 -9.96
N TYR A 193 -15.72 13.26 -10.92
CA TYR A 193 -14.43 13.92 -10.71
C TYR A 193 -14.57 15.12 -9.77
N ILE A 194 -15.59 15.95 -9.92
CA ILE A 194 -15.85 17.10 -9.06
C ILE A 194 -16.29 16.63 -7.66
N LEU A 195 -17.17 15.63 -7.57
CA LEU A 195 -17.57 15.08 -6.28
C LEU A 195 -16.40 14.43 -5.54
N GLY A 196 -15.59 13.61 -6.22
CA GLY A 196 -14.43 12.96 -5.63
C GLY A 196 -13.40 13.97 -5.14
N SER A 197 -13.08 15.00 -5.92
CA SER A 197 -12.17 16.07 -5.52
C SER A 197 -12.75 16.92 -4.40
N GLY A 198 -14.05 17.18 -4.38
CA GLY A 198 -14.76 17.88 -3.29
C GLY A 198 -14.69 17.12 -1.96
N ILE A 199 -14.98 15.82 -1.99
CA ILE A 199 -14.85 14.95 -0.81
C ILE A 199 -13.40 14.97 -0.29
N LEU A 200 -12.43 14.84 -1.19
CA LEU A 200 -11.01 14.86 -0.84
C LEU A 200 -10.61 16.21 -0.22
N CYS A 201 -11.11 17.31 -0.76
CA CYS A 201 -10.87 18.66 -0.23
C CYS A 201 -11.41 18.79 1.20
N ILE A 202 -12.68 18.43 1.44
CA ILE A 202 -13.32 18.53 2.75
C ILE A 202 -12.61 17.66 3.79
N THR A 203 -12.30 16.42 3.45
CA THR A 203 -11.66 15.48 4.38
C THR A 203 -10.21 15.84 4.66
N THR A 204 -9.49 16.40 3.69
CA THR A 204 -8.13 16.93 3.90
C THR A 204 -8.16 18.21 4.72
N TYR A 205 -9.14 19.09 4.49
CA TYR A 205 -9.32 20.28 5.34
C TYR A 205 -9.57 19.86 6.80
N ALA A 206 -10.38 18.83 7.04
CA ALA A 206 -10.55 18.29 8.40
C ALA A 206 -9.22 17.80 9.00
N ALA A 207 -8.31 17.24 8.21
CA ALA A 207 -6.99 16.80 8.67
C ALA A 207 -6.10 17.97 9.16
N THR A 208 -6.39 19.24 8.81
CA THR A 208 -5.66 20.41 9.33
C THR A 208 -5.81 20.58 10.85
N PHE A 209 -6.86 20.00 11.43
CA PHE A 209 -7.13 20.05 12.88
C PHE A 209 -6.43 18.93 13.67
N ILE A 210 -5.65 18.07 13.02
CA ILE A 210 -4.81 17.08 13.67
C ILE A 210 -3.69 17.82 14.40
N LYS A 211 -3.44 17.44 15.64
CA LYS A 211 -2.30 17.94 16.42
C LYS A 211 -1.26 16.84 16.48
N GLU A 212 -0.11 17.05 15.84
CA GLU A 212 1.02 16.14 15.95
C GLU A 212 1.69 16.23 17.33
N PRO A 213 2.37 15.16 17.79
CA PRO A 213 3.14 15.20 19.02
C PRO A 213 4.29 16.23 18.94
N PRO A 214 4.72 16.81 20.06
CA PRO A 214 5.84 17.75 20.09
C PRO A 214 7.11 17.04 19.56
N ILE A 215 7.84 17.75 18.71
CA ILE A 215 9.04 17.21 18.06
C ILE A 215 10.23 17.35 19.02
N HIS A 216 10.86 16.23 19.35
CA HIS A 216 12.19 16.24 19.99
C HIS A 216 13.25 16.16 18.89
N ASN A 217 14.17 17.09 18.95
CA ASN A 217 15.38 17.26 18.13
C ASN A 217 15.49 16.42 16.86
N PRO A 218 15.41 17.02 15.67
CA PRO A 218 15.68 16.28 14.44
C PRO A 218 17.12 15.76 14.51
N THR A 219 17.28 14.46 14.29
CA THR A 219 18.61 13.87 14.15
C THR A 219 19.36 14.56 13.00
N SER A 220 20.62 14.89 13.17
CA SER A 220 21.46 15.53 12.15
C SER A 220 21.90 14.58 11.03
N GLU A 221 21.20 13.45 10.89
CA GLU A 221 21.55 12.40 9.94
C GLU A 221 21.36 12.83 8.49
N THR A 222 22.37 12.61 7.68
CA THR A 222 22.31 12.81 6.24
C THR A 222 21.47 11.71 5.58
N PHE A 223 20.73 12.06 4.51
CA PHE A 223 19.95 11.10 3.74
C PHE A 223 20.86 10.04 3.09
N LYS A 224 20.77 8.81 3.56
CA LYS A 224 21.56 7.68 3.05
C LYS A 224 20.62 6.52 2.61
N PRO A 225 19.91 6.65 1.48
CA PRO A 225 18.92 5.65 1.05
C PRO A 225 19.54 4.27 0.83
N TRP A 226 20.76 4.23 0.31
CA TRP A 226 21.47 2.98 0.01
C TRP A 226 21.87 2.18 1.25
N SER A 227 22.06 2.83 2.40
CA SER A 227 22.39 2.11 3.63
C SER A 227 21.21 1.26 4.11
N ALA A 228 20.00 1.79 4.07
CA ALA A 228 18.79 1.04 4.43
C ALA A 228 18.58 -0.16 3.48
N LEU A 229 18.81 0.03 2.17
CA LEU A 229 18.70 -1.05 1.19
C LEU A 229 19.78 -2.12 1.41
N LYS A 230 21.02 -1.73 1.67
CA LYS A 230 22.12 -2.66 1.95
C LYS A 230 21.80 -3.56 3.15
N VAL A 231 21.29 -3.00 4.24
CA VAL A 231 20.89 -3.79 5.42
C VAL A 231 19.80 -4.80 5.07
N GLY A 232 18.76 -4.39 4.33
CA GLY A 232 17.70 -5.30 3.92
C GLY A 232 18.16 -6.39 2.94
N TRP A 233 19.15 -6.10 2.10
CA TRP A 233 19.64 -7.03 1.06
C TRP A 233 20.91 -7.80 1.46
N SER A 234 21.42 -7.58 2.64
CA SER A 234 22.61 -8.29 3.16
C SER A 234 22.39 -9.80 3.29
N ASP A 235 21.17 -10.22 3.64
CA ASP A 235 20.79 -11.63 3.76
C ASP A 235 20.00 -12.07 2.52
N LYS A 236 20.52 -13.07 1.78
CA LYS A 236 19.84 -13.67 0.61
C LYS A 236 18.43 -14.18 0.92
N ARG A 237 18.20 -14.63 2.16
CA ARG A 237 16.87 -15.07 2.62
C ARG A 237 15.86 -13.94 2.58
N ASN A 238 16.28 -12.73 2.98
CA ASN A 238 15.43 -11.55 2.94
C ASN A 238 15.06 -11.18 1.51
N ILE A 239 16.00 -11.25 0.57
CA ILE A 239 15.73 -10.97 -0.85
C ILE A 239 14.70 -11.97 -1.40
N ILE A 240 14.86 -13.27 -1.11
CA ILE A 240 13.92 -14.31 -1.56
C ILE A 240 12.51 -14.04 -1.00
N MET A 241 12.41 -13.67 0.28
CA MET A 241 11.13 -13.31 0.91
C MET A 241 10.51 -12.08 0.23
N MET A 242 11.29 -11.01 0.03
CA MET A 242 10.82 -9.76 -0.57
C MET A 242 10.34 -9.98 -2.01
N LEU A 243 11.04 -10.82 -2.77
CA LEU A 243 10.60 -11.24 -4.11
C LEU A 243 9.29 -12.01 -4.04
N GLY A 244 9.15 -12.98 -3.14
CA GLY A 244 7.91 -13.72 -2.93
C GLY A 244 6.74 -12.81 -2.56
N VAL A 245 6.90 -11.97 -1.54
CA VAL A 245 5.87 -11.00 -1.11
C VAL A 245 5.57 -9.97 -2.19
N GLY A 246 6.59 -9.49 -2.91
CA GLY A 246 6.42 -8.53 -4.01
C GLY A 246 5.57 -9.07 -5.15
N THR A 247 5.69 -10.36 -5.49
CA THR A 247 4.88 -10.99 -6.56
C THR A 247 3.40 -11.08 -6.21
N ILE A 248 3.06 -11.24 -4.93
CA ILE A 248 1.66 -11.25 -4.48
C ILE A 248 1.00 -9.89 -4.75
N HIS A 249 1.67 -8.82 -4.36
CA HIS A 249 1.16 -7.47 -4.58
C HIS A 249 1.08 -7.13 -6.07
N ALA A 250 2.06 -7.58 -6.85
CA ALA A 250 2.06 -7.38 -8.30
C ALA A 250 0.82 -7.98 -8.98
N PHE A 251 0.44 -9.16 -8.55
CA PHE A 251 -0.74 -9.84 -9.01
C PHE A 251 -2.02 -9.01 -8.79
N MET A 252 -2.23 -8.45 -7.61
CA MET A 252 -3.41 -7.64 -7.33
C MET A 252 -3.44 -6.32 -8.10
N CYS A 253 -2.29 -5.65 -8.18
CA CYS A 253 -2.20 -4.42 -8.95
C CYS A 253 -2.47 -4.66 -10.43
N MET A 254 -1.98 -5.77 -10.99
CA MET A 254 -2.25 -6.17 -12.35
C MET A 254 -3.75 -6.45 -12.58
N TYR A 255 -4.41 -7.21 -11.69
CA TYR A 255 -5.85 -7.42 -11.74
C TYR A 255 -6.60 -6.10 -11.62
N GLY A 256 -6.32 -5.28 -10.61
CA GLY A 256 -6.96 -3.98 -10.40
C GLY A 256 -6.82 -3.04 -11.59
N THR A 257 -5.69 -3.08 -12.29
CA THR A 257 -5.46 -2.28 -13.49
C THR A 257 -6.29 -2.76 -14.68
N TRP A 258 -6.34 -4.07 -14.95
CA TRP A 258 -6.87 -4.57 -16.22
C TRP A 258 -8.32 -5.07 -16.16
N VAL A 259 -8.85 -5.38 -14.97
CA VAL A 259 -10.20 -5.97 -14.84
C VAL A 259 -11.32 -5.10 -15.44
N TRP A 260 -11.20 -3.78 -15.34
CA TRP A 260 -12.18 -2.86 -15.89
C TRP A 260 -12.15 -2.83 -17.43
N LEU A 261 -10.96 -2.84 -18.01
CA LEU A 261 -10.78 -2.89 -19.46
C LEU A 261 -11.15 -4.27 -20.02
N TYR A 262 -10.80 -5.34 -19.31
CA TYR A 262 -11.21 -6.70 -19.65
C TYR A 262 -12.75 -6.83 -19.69
N ALA A 263 -13.42 -6.36 -18.63
CA ALA A 263 -14.87 -6.40 -18.56
C ALA A 263 -15.53 -5.61 -19.71
N LYS A 264 -14.98 -4.43 -20.05
CA LYS A 264 -15.50 -3.58 -21.12
C LYS A 264 -15.18 -4.13 -22.52
N ASN A 265 -13.90 -4.47 -22.78
CA ASN A 265 -13.42 -4.72 -24.15
C ASN A 265 -13.58 -6.18 -24.57
N ASP A 266 -13.35 -7.16 -23.67
CA ASP A 266 -13.45 -8.59 -23.96
C ASP A 266 -14.85 -9.15 -23.63
N LEU A 267 -15.43 -8.75 -22.49
CA LEU A 267 -16.72 -9.28 -22.05
C LEU A 267 -17.91 -8.43 -22.48
N HIS A 268 -17.67 -7.24 -23.00
CA HIS A 268 -18.71 -6.27 -23.41
C HIS A 268 -19.74 -5.96 -22.32
N ILE A 269 -19.30 -5.99 -21.04
CA ILE A 269 -20.11 -5.70 -19.86
C ILE A 269 -20.24 -4.18 -19.70
N GLU A 270 -21.46 -3.71 -19.49
CA GLU A 270 -21.72 -2.29 -19.23
C GLU A 270 -20.99 -1.82 -17.96
N ARG A 271 -20.59 -0.55 -17.95
CA ARG A 271 -19.84 0.06 -16.85
C ARG A 271 -20.56 -0.07 -15.51
N ALA A 272 -21.89 0.08 -15.49
CA ALA A 272 -22.71 -0.02 -14.29
C ALA A 272 -22.73 -1.44 -13.70
N ASP A 273 -22.80 -2.46 -14.56
CA ASP A 273 -22.80 -3.86 -14.16
C ASP A 273 -21.41 -4.31 -13.73
N CYS A 274 -20.36 -3.82 -14.40
CA CYS A 274 -18.98 -4.00 -13.96
C CYS A 274 -18.75 -3.41 -12.56
N ALA A 275 -19.22 -2.18 -12.31
CA ALA A 275 -19.14 -1.54 -11.00
C ALA A 275 -19.90 -2.33 -9.92
N ASN A 276 -21.09 -2.85 -10.26
CA ASN A 276 -21.85 -3.71 -9.36
C ASN A 276 -21.09 -5.00 -9.04
N ALA A 277 -20.54 -5.68 -10.03
CA ALA A 277 -19.78 -6.92 -9.84
C ALA A 277 -18.50 -6.71 -9.00
N LEU A 278 -17.71 -5.69 -9.32
CA LEU A 278 -16.44 -5.43 -8.66
C LEU A 278 -16.61 -4.87 -7.23
N SER A 279 -17.72 -4.20 -6.93
CA SER A 279 -17.98 -3.67 -5.57
C SER A 279 -18.07 -4.77 -4.51
N TRP A 280 -18.55 -5.96 -4.84
CA TRP A 280 -18.65 -7.09 -3.90
C TRP A 280 -17.30 -7.49 -3.31
N SER A 281 -16.23 -7.28 -4.05
CA SER A 281 -14.88 -7.54 -3.56
C SER A 281 -14.55 -6.76 -2.29
N ALA A 282 -14.89 -5.46 -2.25
CA ALA A 282 -14.62 -4.62 -1.08
C ALA A 282 -15.43 -5.07 0.14
N LEU A 283 -16.71 -5.42 -0.04
CA LEU A 283 -17.58 -5.86 1.05
C LEU A 283 -17.11 -7.20 1.65
N ILE A 284 -16.76 -8.16 0.80
CA ILE A 284 -16.28 -9.47 1.25
C ILE A 284 -14.93 -9.35 1.93
N GLY A 285 -14.04 -8.47 1.43
CA GLY A 285 -12.78 -8.16 2.09
C GLY A 285 -12.96 -7.69 3.53
N VAL A 286 -13.98 -6.85 3.80
CA VAL A 286 -14.33 -6.42 5.17
C VAL A 286 -14.79 -7.61 6.03
N VAL A 287 -15.69 -8.44 5.51
CA VAL A 287 -16.23 -9.59 6.25
C VAL A 287 -15.14 -10.62 6.58
N LEU A 288 -14.23 -10.84 5.64
CA LEU A 288 -13.16 -11.83 5.80
C LEU A 288 -11.95 -11.31 6.60
N ALA A 289 -11.79 -10.01 6.80
CA ALA A 289 -10.62 -9.44 7.47
C ALA A 289 -10.40 -10.03 8.87
N TYR A 290 -11.44 -10.09 9.70
CA TYR A 290 -11.34 -10.63 11.06
C TYR A 290 -11.11 -12.16 11.09
N PRO A 291 -11.92 -13.01 10.41
CA PRO A 291 -11.68 -14.44 10.36
C PRO A 291 -10.29 -14.84 9.88
N ILE A 292 -9.76 -14.13 8.88
CA ILE A 292 -8.43 -14.40 8.33
C ILE A 292 -7.34 -13.99 9.32
N GLY A 293 -7.46 -12.84 9.97
CA GLY A 293 -6.54 -12.43 11.03
C GLY A 293 -6.47 -13.45 12.15
N TRP A 294 -7.61 -13.91 12.64
CA TRP A 294 -7.69 -14.97 13.65
C TRP A 294 -7.07 -16.30 13.17
N ALA A 295 -7.31 -16.67 11.92
CA ALA A 295 -6.73 -17.88 11.34
C ALA A 295 -5.20 -17.78 11.21
N ILE A 296 -4.67 -16.61 10.84
CA ILE A 296 -3.22 -16.34 10.79
C ILE A 296 -2.59 -16.52 12.18
N ASP A 297 -3.23 -16.03 13.23
CA ASP A 297 -2.72 -16.13 14.59
C ASP A 297 -2.75 -17.57 15.11
N LYS A 298 -3.80 -18.34 14.80
CA LYS A 298 -3.94 -19.74 15.26
C LYS A 298 -3.19 -20.77 14.41
N LEU A 299 -3.26 -20.67 13.09
CA LEU A 299 -2.73 -21.68 12.17
C LEU A 299 -1.34 -21.35 11.65
N GLY A 300 -0.90 -20.12 11.91
CA GLY A 300 0.39 -19.58 11.45
C GLY A 300 0.31 -18.98 10.05
N SER A 301 1.04 -17.87 9.89
CA SER A 301 1.04 -17.05 8.66
C SER A 301 1.39 -17.87 7.41
N TYR A 302 2.37 -18.79 7.49
CA TYR A 302 2.81 -19.56 6.31
C TYR A 302 1.72 -20.42 5.69
N LYS A 303 0.92 -21.10 6.52
CA LYS A 303 -0.15 -21.99 6.03
C LYS A 303 -1.26 -21.17 5.36
N ILE A 304 -1.73 -20.13 6.05
CA ILE A 304 -2.82 -19.29 5.57
C ILE A 304 -2.42 -18.55 4.30
N VAL A 305 -1.23 -17.97 4.27
CA VAL A 305 -0.66 -17.30 3.10
C VAL A 305 -0.62 -18.25 1.90
N SER A 306 -0.17 -19.49 2.08
CA SER A 306 -0.11 -20.48 0.98
C SER A 306 -1.50 -20.86 0.45
N VAL A 307 -2.48 -21.05 1.33
CA VAL A 307 -3.87 -21.41 0.94
C VAL A 307 -4.48 -20.28 0.09
N PHE A 308 -4.36 -19.04 0.55
CA PHE A 308 -4.89 -17.91 -0.21
C PHE A 308 -4.17 -17.69 -1.53
N TRP A 309 -2.88 -18.00 -1.60
CA TRP A 309 -2.12 -17.95 -2.86
C TRP A 309 -2.67 -18.90 -3.91
N VAL A 310 -2.97 -20.13 -3.49
CA VAL A 310 -3.60 -21.12 -4.37
C VAL A 310 -5.00 -20.67 -4.79
N LEU A 311 -5.81 -20.09 -3.87
CA LEU A 311 -7.12 -19.54 -4.21
C LEU A 311 -7.04 -18.41 -5.25
N GLN A 312 -6.04 -17.56 -5.15
CA GLN A 312 -5.80 -16.53 -6.17
C GLN A 312 -5.47 -17.14 -7.53
N MET A 313 -4.58 -18.13 -7.58
CA MET A 313 -4.26 -18.82 -8.83
C MET A 313 -5.51 -19.42 -9.46
N ILE A 314 -6.39 -20.05 -8.66
CA ILE A 314 -7.70 -20.56 -9.11
C ILE A 314 -8.54 -19.42 -9.66
N GLY A 315 -8.54 -18.25 -9.00
CA GLY A 315 -9.23 -17.04 -9.48
C GLY A 315 -8.78 -16.61 -10.88
N PHE A 316 -7.48 -16.64 -11.18
CA PHE A 316 -6.99 -16.30 -12.52
C PHE A 316 -7.26 -17.37 -13.58
N ILE A 317 -7.20 -18.64 -13.21
CA ILE A 317 -7.64 -19.71 -14.11
C ILE A 317 -9.12 -19.52 -14.44
N TYR A 318 -9.93 -19.21 -13.43
CA TYR A 318 -11.35 -18.91 -13.61
C TYR A 318 -11.58 -17.66 -14.46
N ALA A 319 -10.74 -16.63 -14.33
CA ALA A 319 -10.83 -15.40 -15.14
C ALA A 319 -10.79 -15.67 -16.64
N MET A 320 -10.10 -16.72 -17.09
CA MET A 320 -10.05 -17.10 -18.50
C MET A 320 -11.37 -17.67 -19.03
N GLN A 321 -12.27 -18.11 -18.14
CA GLN A 321 -13.55 -18.72 -18.46
C GLN A 321 -14.75 -17.78 -18.25
N VAL A 322 -14.52 -16.61 -17.65
CA VAL A 322 -15.57 -15.63 -17.38
C VAL A 322 -16.15 -15.11 -18.69
N ASN A 323 -17.48 -15.14 -18.77
CA ASN A 323 -18.24 -14.66 -19.93
C ASN A 323 -19.54 -13.92 -19.54
N SER A 324 -19.74 -13.65 -18.25
CA SER A 324 -20.96 -13.05 -17.72
C SER A 324 -20.70 -12.17 -16.51
N VAL A 325 -21.67 -11.32 -16.17
CA VAL A 325 -21.64 -10.46 -14.95
C VAL A 325 -21.53 -11.33 -13.69
N ASN A 326 -22.27 -12.45 -13.60
CA ASN A 326 -22.18 -13.35 -12.44
C ASN A 326 -20.79 -14.00 -12.34
N GLY A 327 -20.19 -14.37 -13.48
CA GLY A 327 -18.81 -14.84 -13.53
C GLY A 327 -17.83 -13.79 -13.02
N LEU A 328 -18.03 -12.52 -13.35
CA LEU A 328 -17.19 -11.41 -12.88
C LEU A 328 -17.36 -11.19 -11.35
N ILE A 329 -18.55 -11.38 -10.80
CA ILE A 329 -18.79 -11.35 -9.35
C ILE A 329 -17.99 -12.46 -8.65
N ILE A 330 -18.07 -13.69 -9.14
CA ILE A 330 -17.34 -14.83 -8.58
C ILE A 330 -15.81 -14.58 -8.65
N LEU A 331 -15.32 -14.10 -9.79
CA LEU A 331 -13.92 -13.73 -9.97
C LEU A 331 -13.50 -12.67 -8.94
N SER A 332 -14.30 -11.63 -8.76
CA SER A 332 -14.03 -10.54 -7.80
C SER A 332 -13.96 -11.06 -6.38
N ILE A 333 -14.81 -12.02 -6.01
CA ILE A 333 -14.79 -12.68 -4.69
C ILE A 333 -13.51 -13.50 -4.52
N LEU A 334 -13.18 -14.35 -5.48
CA LEU A 334 -11.98 -15.21 -5.42
C LEU A 334 -10.70 -14.40 -5.29
N VAL A 335 -10.58 -13.32 -6.07
CA VAL A 335 -9.40 -12.46 -6.02
C VAL A 335 -9.36 -11.62 -4.75
N CYS A 336 -10.50 -11.17 -4.25
CA CYS A 336 -10.55 -10.31 -3.06
C CYS A 336 -10.27 -11.06 -1.75
N CYS A 337 -10.46 -12.37 -1.70
CA CYS A 337 -9.98 -13.20 -0.60
C CYS A 337 -8.48 -12.99 -0.33
N ALA A 338 -7.76 -12.37 -1.27
CA ALA A 338 -6.38 -11.99 -1.17
C ALA A 338 -6.08 -10.74 -0.31
N GLY A 339 -7.03 -9.83 -0.12
CA GLY A 339 -6.78 -8.57 0.61
C GLY A 339 -6.22 -8.78 2.03
N PRO A 340 -6.87 -9.56 2.90
CA PRO A 340 -6.36 -9.89 4.23
C PRO A 340 -5.04 -10.68 4.24
N PHE A 341 -4.75 -11.35 3.16
CA PHE A 341 -3.53 -12.09 2.93
C PHE A 341 -2.28 -11.18 2.86
N TYR A 342 -2.39 -9.97 2.30
CA TYR A 342 -1.28 -9.02 2.26
C TYR A 342 -0.83 -8.62 3.66
N ALA A 343 -1.78 -8.38 4.56
CA ALA A 343 -1.46 -8.08 5.94
C ALA A 343 -0.66 -9.23 6.60
N GLY A 344 -1.01 -10.48 6.30
CA GLY A 344 -0.29 -11.66 6.78
C GLY A 344 1.12 -11.79 6.20
N ALA A 345 1.31 -11.46 4.94
CA ALA A 345 2.59 -11.53 4.25
C ALA A 345 3.54 -10.42 4.73
N ASP A 346 3.06 -9.18 4.89
CA ASP A 346 3.85 -8.08 5.45
C ASP A 346 4.25 -8.34 6.91
N MET A 347 3.37 -8.97 7.72
CA MET A 347 3.69 -9.36 9.08
C MET A 347 4.82 -10.40 9.19
N LEU A 348 5.02 -11.24 8.17
CA LEU A 348 6.15 -12.17 8.15
C LEU A 348 7.50 -11.43 8.12
N VAL A 349 7.58 -10.30 7.40
CA VAL A 349 8.79 -9.46 7.37
C VAL A 349 9.13 -9.00 8.78
N PHE A 350 8.14 -8.50 9.54
CA PHE A 350 8.36 -8.00 10.90
C PHE A 350 8.70 -9.10 11.91
N LYS A 351 8.09 -10.28 11.76
CA LYS A 351 8.32 -11.42 12.69
C LYS A 351 9.68 -12.10 12.50
N THR A 352 10.33 -11.90 11.36
CA THR A 352 11.55 -12.63 10.99
C THR A 352 12.82 -11.78 11.09
N CYS A 353 12.72 -10.47 11.26
CA CYS A 353 13.89 -9.58 11.39
C CYS A 353 14.08 -9.10 12.83
N HIS A 354 15.32 -8.68 13.12
CA HIS A 354 15.65 -8.09 14.44
C HIS A 354 14.98 -6.71 14.57
N PRO A 355 14.43 -6.34 15.76
CA PRO A 355 13.74 -5.07 15.97
C PRO A 355 14.54 -3.82 15.54
N ALA A 356 15.84 -3.81 15.73
CA ALA A 356 16.72 -2.70 15.36
C ALA A 356 16.76 -2.42 13.85
N VAL A 357 16.51 -3.42 13.00
CA VAL A 357 16.58 -3.30 11.54
C VAL A 357 15.22 -3.30 10.85
N VAL A 358 14.12 -3.32 11.61
CA VAL A 358 12.74 -3.35 11.05
C VAL A 358 12.51 -2.21 10.06
N GLY A 359 12.95 -0.99 10.36
CA GLY A 359 12.79 0.17 9.48
C GLY A 359 13.49 -0.01 8.13
N SER A 360 14.76 -0.43 8.15
CA SER A 360 15.54 -0.72 6.93
C SER A 360 14.95 -1.87 6.14
N MET A 361 14.48 -2.93 6.81
CA MET A 361 13.82 -4.06 6.18
C MET A 361 12.49 -3.67 5.51
N THR A 362 11.69 -2.84 6.17
CA THR A 362 10.43 -2.33 5.62
C THR A 362 10.66 -1.48 4.39
N SER A 363 11.65 -0.58 4.43
CA SER A 363 12.02 0.27 3.29
C SER A 363 12.51 -0.57 2.10
N SER A 364 13.38 -1.56 2.35
CA SER A 364 13.89 -2.47 1.32
C SER A 364 12.78 -3.34 0.72
N ASN A 365 11.86 -3.84 1.55
CA ASN A 365 10.70 -4.62 1.09
C ASN A 365 9.78 -3.75 0.22
N SER A 366 9.48 -2.54 0.65
CA SER A 366 8.64 -1.61 -0.12
C SER A 366 9.28 -1.25 -1.46
N PHE A 367 10.60 -1.03 -1.50
CA PHE A 367 11.34 -0.76 -2.72
C PHE A 367 11.24 -1.91 -3.72
N LEU A 368 11.63 -3.14 -3.33
CA LEU A 368 11.57 -4.31 -4.21
C LEU A 368 10.13 -4.65 -4.63
N ARG A 369 9.19 -4.52 -3.71
CA ARG A 369 7.77 -4.73 -4.00
C ARG A 369 7.28 -3.81 -5.11
N ASN A 370 7.52 -2.51 -4.99
CA ASN A 370 7.06 -1.55 -5.98
C ASN A 370 7.77 -1.73 -7.34
N MET A 371 9.06 -2.07 -7.32
CA MET A 371 9.79 -2.43 -8.55
C MET A 371 9.19 -3.65 -9.24
N ASN A 372 8.88 -4.71 -8.48
CA ASN A 372 8.23 -5.90 -9.02
C ASN A 372 6.83 -5.59 -9.58
N ILE A 373 6.01 -4.86 -8.82
CA ILE A 373 4.67 -4.49 -9.26
C ILE A 373 4.74 -3.70 -10.56
N GLY A 374 5.58 -2.65 -10.61
CA GLY A 374 5.74 -1.82 -11.79
C GLY A 374 6.15 -2.65 -13.01
N THR A 375 7.16 -3.50 -12.85
CA THR A 375 7.65 -4.35 -13.94
C THR A 375 6.57 -5.30 -14.48
N ILE A 376 5.80 -5.93 -13.60
CA ILE A 376 4.76 -6.88 -13.99
C ILE A 376 3.57 -6.17 -14.64
N VAL A 377 3.16 -5.00 -14.14
CA VAL A 377 2.10 -4.17 -14.75
C VAL A 377 2.53 -3.69 -16.14
N PHE A 378 3.79 -3.27 -16.31
CA PHE A 378 4.35 -2.90 -17.61
C PHE A 378 4.32 -4.06 -18.61
N ILE A 379 4.87 -5.22 -18.21
CA ILE A 379 4.90 -6.41 -19.06
C ILE A 379 3.49 -6.84 -19.44
N SER A 380 2.54 -6.83 -18.49
CA SER A 380 1.15 -7.19 -18.77
C SER A 380 0.49 -6.26 -19.78
N GLY A 381 0.71 -4.95 -19.68
CA GLY A 381 0.19 -3.97 -20.64
C GLY A 381 0.77 -4.18 -22.05
N TYR A 382 2.07 -4.42 -22.13
CA TYR A 382 2.74 -4.72 -23.40
C TYR A 382 2.23 -6.03 -24.02
N MET A 383 2.03 -7.09 -23.21
CA MET A 383 1.46 -8.35 -23.69
C MET A 383 0.04 -8.16 -24.23
N ILE A 384 -0.83 -7.42 -23.52
CA ILE A 384 -2.20 -7.15 -23.98
C ILE A 384 -2.15 -6.40 -25.30
N GLN A 385 -1.31 -5.37 -25.42
CA GLN A 385 -1.18 -4.59 -26.65
C GLN A 385 -0.78 -5.45 -27.87
N HIS A 386 0.13 -6.41 -27.69
CA HIS A 386 0.58 -7.28 -28.78
C HIS A 386 -0.37 -8.40 -29.11
N THR A 387 -1.02 -8.97 -28.10
CA THR A 387 -1.96 -10.10 -28.29
C THR A 387 -3.39 -9.67 -28.56
N HIS A 388 -3.71 -8.41 -28.31
CA HIS A 388 -5.08 -7.88 -28.32
C HIS A 388 -6.04 -8.69 -27.46
N ASN A 389 -5.55 -9.29 -26.36
CA ASN A 389 -6.31 -10.18 -25.50
C ASN A 389 -5.92 -9.95 -24.03
N TYR A 390 -6.88 -9.50 -23.23
CA TYR A 390 -6.65 -9.27 -21.79
C TYR A 390 -6.36 -10.56 -21.01
N LYS A 391 -6.76 -11.73 -21.53
CA LYS A 391 -6.45 -13.02 -20.91
C LYS A 391 -4.94 -13.30 -20.84
N ALA A 392 -4.15 -12.68 -21.73
CA ALA A 392 -2.69 -12.77 -21.67
C ALA A 392 -2.11 -12.26 -20.34
N ALA A 393 -2.69 -11.18 -19.79
CA ALA A 393 -2.31 -10.69 -18.46
C ALA A 393 -2.63 -11.70 -17.35
N PHE A 394 -3.75 -12.41 -17.43
CA PHE A 394 -4.09 -13.44 -16.44
C PHE A 394 -3.16 -14.64 -16.50
N ILE A 395 -2.73 -15.05 -17.70
CA ILE A 395 -1.70 -16.09 -17.87
C ILE A 395 -0.39 -15.65 -17.22
N LEU A 396 0.06 -14.41 -17.48
CA LEU A 396 1.23 -13.85 -16.81
C LEU A 396 1.03 -13.87 -15.28
N GLY A 397 -0.16 -13.53 -14.78
CA GLY A 397 -0.51 -13.58 -13.38
C GLY A 397 -0.34 -14.97 -12.76
N ILE A 398 -0.75 -16.02 -13.45
CA ILE A 398 -0.55 -17.41 -13.02
C ILE A 398 0.95 -17.73 -12.94
N CYS A 399 1.74 -17.38 -13.96
CA CYS A 399 3.17 -17.61 -13.96
C CYS A 399 3.88 -16.89 -12.81
N VAL A 400 3.57 -15.61 -12.61
CA VAL A 400 4.11 -14.77 -11.53
C VAL A 400 3.72 -15.31 -10.15
N SER A 401 2.46 -15.73 -9.99
CA SER A 401 1.99 -16.31 -8.72
C SER A 401 2.69 -17.64 -8.42
N THR A 402 2.86 -18.48 -9.44
CA THR A 402 3.60 -19.75 -9.29
C THR A 402 5.04 -19.49 -8.85
N PHE A 403 5.72 -18.57 -9.52
CA PHE A 403 7.06 -18.15 -9.14
C PHE A 403 7.12 -17.63 -7.70
N GLY A 404 6.21 -16.76 -7.33
CA GLY A 404 6.15 -16.20 -5.98
C GLY A 404 5.89 -17.26 -4.90
N LEU A 405 5.01 -18.23 -5.17
CA LEU A 405 4.73 -19.32 -4.26
C LEU A 405 5.98 -20.22 -4.07
N ILE A 406 6.71 -20.50 -5.14
CA ILE A 406 7.98 -21.23 -5.07
C ILE A 406 9.00 -20.47 -4.22
N MET A 407 9.18 -19.17 -4.44
CA MET A 407 10.08 -18.34 -3.64
C MET A 407 9.69 -18.33 -2.16
N PHE A 408 8.39 -18.25 -1.87
CA PHE A 408 7.88 -18.29 -0.51
C PHE A 408 8.16 -19.63 0.21
N TRP A 409 8.07 -20.75 -0.47
CA TRP A 409 8.39 -22.06 0.09
C TRP A 409 9.92 -22.28 0.23
N ILE A 410 10.72 -21.76 -0.70
CA ILE A 410 12.18 -21.74 -0.57
C ILE A 410 12.57 -20.92 0.67
N TYR A 411 11.99 -19.75 0.85
CA TYR A 411 12.23 -18.95 2.04
C TYR A 411 11.90 -19.71 3.33
N ARG A 412 10.74 -20.35 3.42
CA ARG A 412 10.36 -21.17 4.57
C ARG A 412 11.37 -22.28 4.85
N TYR A 413 11.87 -22.95 3.80
CA TYR A 413 12.90 -23.98 3.94
C TYR A 413 14.22 -23.41 4.47
N LEU A 414 14.64 -22.25 3.97
CA LEU A 414 15.86 -21.58 4.42
C LEU A 414 15.76 -21.09 5.87
N MET A 415 14.60 -20.66 6.30
CA MET A 415 14.37 -20.20 7.69
C MET A 415 14.33 -21.34 8.71
N ALA A 416 14.14 -22.58 8.28
CA ALA A 416 14.28 -23.75 9.15
C ALA A 416 15.74 -24.10 9.50
N ARG A 417 16.72 -23.48 8.80
CA ARG A 417 18.15 -23.69 9.07
C ARG A 417 18.71 -22.65 10.05
N PRO A 418 19.78 -22.97 10.80
CA PRO A 418 20.45 -22.01 11.68
C PRO A 418 20.80 -20.72 10.93
N LYS A 419 20.59 -19.59 11.58
CA LYS A 419 20.81 -18.26 11.00
C LYS A 419 22.14 -17.70 11.51
N GLU A 420 23.07 -17.47 10.58
CA GLU A 420 24.19 -16.58 10.82
C GLU A 420 23.68 -15.15 10.58
N ILE A 421 23.92 -14.26 11.53
CA ILE A 421 23.54 -12.85 11.42
C ILE A 421 24.63 -12.17 10.57
N PRO A 422 24.27 -11.52 9.43
CA PRO A 422 25.27 -10.82 8.62
C PRO A 422 25.98 -9.71 9.43
N ASP A 423 27.26 -9.51 9.19
CA ASP A 423 28.10 -8.52 9.91
C ASP A 423 27.51 -7.12 9.85
N ILE A 424 26.99 -6.71 8.69
CA ILE A 424 26.34 -5.39 8.52
C ILE A 424 25.07 -5.21 9.38
N VAL A 425 24.44 -6.30 9.79
CA VAL A 425 23.32 -6.28 10.74
C VAL A 425 23.84 -6.22 12.16
N LEU A 426 24.96 -6.89 12.44
CA LEU A 426 25.64 -6.81 13.73
C LEU A 426 26.16 -5.40 14.01
N GLU A 427 26.72 -4.71 13.01
CA GLU A 427 27.13 -3.30 13.12
C GLU A 427 25.97 -2.34 13.50
N VAL A 428 24.74 -2.65 13.07
CA VAL A 428 23.54 -1.87 13.42
C VAL A 428 23.02 -2.23 14.82
N ILE A 429 23.16 -3.50 15.23
CA ILE A 429 22.69 -4.00 16.52
C ILE A 429 23.65 -3.61 17.64
N GLU A 430 24.94 -3.72 17.37
CA GLU A 430 26.04 -3.36 18.26
C GLU A 430 26.87 -2.25 17.59
N PRO A 431 26.38 -0.99 17.59
CA PRO A 431 27.22 0.11 17.15
C PRO A 431 28.47 0.10 18.01
N GLU A 432 29.64 0.02 17.37
CA GLU A 432 30.94 0.08 18.07
C GLU A 432 30.83 1.10 19.20
N LYS A 433 31.13 0.68 20.43
CA LYS A 433 31.37 1.58 21.53
C LYS A 433 32.61 2.40 21.12
N GLY A 434 32.33 3.44 20.31
CA GLY A 434 33.33 4.35 19.81
C GLY A 434 34.10 4.86 20.98
N ASP A 435 35.39 4.54 21.03
CA ASP A 435 36.47 5.16 21.75
C ASP A 435 36.08 6.17 22.84
N GLU A 436 35.58 5.70 23.99
CA GLU A 436 35.69 6.43 25.26
C GLU A 436 37.13 6.42 25.77
N CYS A 437 38.12 6.30 24.89
CA CYS A 437 39.55 6.32 25.21
C CYS A 437 40.17 7.61 24.63
N GLY A 438 39.78 8.78 25.18
CA GLY A 438 40.33 10.04 24.69
C GLY A 438 40.02 11.29 25.52
N GLN A 439 39.55 11.15 26.75
CA GLN A 439 39.45 12.28 27.66
C GLN A 439 40.10 11.97 29.01
N ASN A 440 41.41 11.71 28.99
CA ASN A 440 42.30 11.88 30.14
C ASN A 440 43.74 12.03 29.60
N ALA A 441 44.08 13.23 29.16
CA ALA A 441 45.45 13.73 29.08
C ALA A 441 45.40 15.25 29.16
#